data_1ceea2e1e8940fd918cb4ff32acfda32
#
_entry.id   1ceea2e1e8940fd918cb4ff32acfda32
#
_cell.length_a   1.000
_cell.length_b   1.000
_cell.length_c   1.000
_cell.angle_alpha   90.00
_cell.angle_beta   90.00
_cell.angle_gamma   90.00
#
_symmetry.space_group_name_H-M   'P 1'
#
loop_
_entity.id
_entity.type
_entity.pdbx_description
1 polymer ?
#
loop_
_entity_poly.entity_id
_entity_poly.type
_entity_poly.pdbx_seq_one_letter_code
_entity_poly.pdbx_strand_id
1 'polypeptide(L)'
;MEPYFDTGPYVREVTTKSKEAEVWFNRGLNWCYAFHHKEALRCFDKVIELDPDCAMGYWGVAYATGPYYNIPWEKMSPSGRPGAIKTCFEYSKKANELTVKGDLTEVEAALCNALCARFQSAAISSEEELTQWDDDYADAMRDVYKHFADDYDVCALTAEALIVRTPWQLWDLQNRIPAEGTDTEEAIGIVEAALKRIEENNDTPHAGLLHFYIHIMEMSPEPERALIASDKLRPLVPGSGHLIHMPSHIYVLCGQYEKVIASNVEAADADKKYLEVDSELGIYYIYLLHNIHFQVYGAMFAGQYEPAIRAAEQMQSIVLPEYLLSDHAFLVNYLEAFSGMKAHVLIRFGKWQEILDEPLPSDPKLFCVTFAIWQYAKGIAHAVMGNIDDALAQQEKLRVAISVLPDERIVFHNDSKDILQVADKMLTGELEYRRENYDLAFTSLRQAVECYDNLNYSEPWSWMMPPRHALGALLLEQNKVEEAMSVYSADLGLDDTLVRPSQHAGNIWSLLGYVECCELSGDTDRLNSIKAELDKAKAIADSSITVSCFCRTKNNCCD
;
A
#
# COMPACT_ATOMS: atom_id res chain seq x y z
N MET A 1 13.67 23.44 -24.07
CA MET A 1 12.52 22.95 -23.28
C MET A 1 12.64 23.47 -21.87
N GLU A 2 11.55 23.86 -21.26
CA GLU A 2 11.53 24.20 -19.85
C GLU A 2 11.93 23.02 -18.98
N PRO A 3 12.50 23.25 -17.78
CA PRO A 3 12.78 22.18 -16.82
C PRO A 3 11.51 21.37 -16.55
N TYR A 4 11.62 20.06 -16.55
CA TYR A 4 10.52 19.14 -16.29
C TYR A 4 10.97 18.02 -15.36
N PHE A 5 10.04 17.26 -14.81
CA PHE A 5 10.35 16.11 -13.97
C PHE A 5 11.13 15.04 -14.74
N ASP A 6 12.02 14.34 -14.06
CA ASP A 6 12.73 13.20 -14.61
C ASP A 6 11.81 11.97 -14.64
N THR A 7 11.28 11.65 -15.82
CA THR A 7 10.39 10.50 -16.04
C THR A 7 11.14 9.23 -16.48
N GLY A 8 12.45 9.21 -16.31
CA GLY A 8 13.29 8.06 -16.64
C GLY A 8 13.72 7.98 -18.10
N PRO A 9 14.56 6.99 -18.43
CA PRO A 9 15.19 6.88 -19.74
C PRO A 9 14.35 6.18 -20.81
N TYR A 10 13.22 5.54 -20.43
CA TYR A 10 12.40 4.80 -21.39
C TYR A 10 11.69 5.73 -22.36
N VAL A 11 11.80 5.42 -23.65
CA VAL A 11 11.14 6.15 -24.72
C VAL A 11 10.54 5.19 -25.74
N ARG A 12 9.36 5.54 -26.24
CA ARG A 12 8.68 4.90 -27.36
C ARG A 12 8.69 5.87 -28.55
N GLU A 13 9.07 5.39 -29.71
CA GLU A 13 8.81 6.11 -30.94
C GLU A 13 7.31 6.16 -31.22
N VAL A 14 6.80 7.32 -31.58
CA VAL A 14 5.40 7.55 -31.92
C VAL A 14 5.27 8.32 -33.21
N THR A 15 4.26 7.95 -34.02
CA THR A 15 3.99 8.61 -35.27
C THR A 15 3.48 10.04 -35.06
N THR A 16 4.32 11.02 -35.26
CA THR A 16 4.01 12.45 -35.16
C THR A 16 4.92 13.29 -36.07
N LYS A 17 4.42 14.45 -36.49
CA LYS A 17 5.17 15.43 -37.27
C LYS A 17 6.04 16.35 -36.39
N SER A 18 5.86 16.30 -35.04
CA SER A 18 6.51 17.19 -34.10
C SER A 18 7.40 16.42 -33.12
N LYS A 19 8.71 16.69 -33.19
CA LYS A 19 9.64 16.10 -32.18
C LYS A 19 9.34 16.53 -30.75
N GLU A 20 8.73 17.68 -30.57
CA GLU A 20 8.30 18.12 -29.23
C GLU A 20 7.07 17.34 -28.78
N ALA A 21 6.13 17.03 -29.67
CA ALA A 21 4.99 16.15 -29.35
C ALA A 21 5.45 14.75 -28.95
N GLU A 22 6.46 14.17 -29.60
CA GLU A 22 7.05 12.89 -29.22
C GLU A 22 7.61 12.90 -27.79
N VAL A 23 8.30 13.98 -27.41
CA VAL A 23 8.80 14.15 -26.02
C VAL A 23 7.66 14.22 -25.03
N TRP A 24 6.60 15.00 -25.31
CA TRP A 24 5.45 15.10 -24.43
C TRP A 24 4.65 13.79 -24.35
N PHE A 25 4.55 13.04 -25.45
CA PHE A 25 3.95 11.72 -25.44
C PHE A 25 4.67 10.78 -24.46
N ASN A 26 5.99 10.70 -24.56
CA ASN A 26 6.79 9.85 -23.68
C ASN A 26 6.69 10.24 -22.20
N ARG A 27 6.60 11.52 -21.90
CA ARG A 27 6.29 12.00 -20.54
C ARG A 27 4.93 11.49 -20.07
N GLY A 28 3.89 11.66 -20.90
CA GLY A 28 2.54 11.19 -20.60
C GLY A 28 2.48 9.68 -20.38
N LEU A 29 3.15 8.89 -21.24
CA LEU A 29 3.18 7.44 -21.14
C LEU A 29 3.87 6.98 -19.84
N ASN A 30 5.03 7.54 -19.51
CA ASN A 30 5.72 7.22 -18.25
C ASN A 30 4.91 7.65 -17.01
N TRP A 31 4.15 8.77 -17.09
CA TRP A 31 3.22 9.14 -16.02
C TRP A 31 2.02 8.19 -15.91
N CYS A 32 1.51 7.62 -17.02
CA CYS A 32 0.52 6.54 -16.94
C CYS A 32 1.08 5.32 -16.22
N TYR A 33 2.30 4.90 -16.56
CA TYR A 33 2.98 3.79 -15.86
C TYR A 33 3.29 4.10 -14.39
N ALA A 34 3.32 5.36 -14.02
CA ALA A 34 3.47 5.83 -12.65
C ALA A 34 2.12 6.06 -11.92
N PHE A 35 0.99 5.72 -12.53
CA PHE A 35 -0.36 5.98 -12.01
C PHE A 35 -0.63 7.46 -11.68
N HIS A 36 0.10 8.35 -12.37
CA HIS A 36 -0.08 9.79 -12.26
C HIS A 36 -0.87 10.33 -13.45
N HIS A 37 -2.09 9.86 -13.59
CA HIS A 37 -2.95 10.10 -14.75
C HIS A 37 -3.28 11.59 -14.97
N LYS A 38 -3.40 12.40 -13.89
CA LYS A 38 -3.62 13.84 -14.02
C LYS A 38 -2.50 14.54 -14.78
N GLU A 39 -1.24 14.22 -14.47
CA GLU A 39 -0.09 14.80 -15.19
C GLU A 39 0.08 14.18 -16.59
N ALA A 40 -0.25 12.90 -16.74
CA ALA A 40 -0.27 12.25 -18.05
C ALA A 40 -1.24 12.96 -19.00
N LEU A 41 -2.44 13.33 -18.54
CA LEU A 41 -3.43 14.09 -19.32
C LEU A 41 -2.87 15.43 -19.79
N ARG A 42 -2.19 16.20 -18.92
CA ARG A 42 -1.54 17.46 -19.32
C ARG A 42 -0.51 17.25 -20.42
N CYS A 43 0.23 16.14 -20.36
CA CYS A 43 1.22 15.79 -21.38
C CYS A 43 0.54 15.43 -22.69
N PHE A 44 -0.50 14.61 -22.69
CA PHE A 44 -1.20 14.22 -23.92
C PHE A 44 -1.99 15.36 -24.56
N ASP A 45 -2.58 16.25 -23.74
CA ASP A 45 -3.19 17.49 -24.26
C ASP A 45 -2.15 18.33 -25.00
N LYS A 46 -0.91 18.40 -24.47
CA LYS A 46 0.19 19.10 -25.14
C LYS A 46 0.62 18.42 -26.45
N VAL A 47 0.55 17.09 -26.53
CA VAL A 47 0.76 16.35 -27.79
C VAL A 47 -0.25 16.79 -28.85
N ILE A 48 -1.55 16.81 -28.50
CA ILE A 48 -2.63 17.20 -29.41
C ILE A 48 -2.51 18.67 -29.83
N GLU A 49 -2.10 19.56 -28.92
CA GLU A 49 -1.86 20.97 -29.23
C GLU A 49 -0.74 21.14 -30.30
N LEU A 50 0.36 20.36 -30.16
CA LEU A 50 1.54 20.42 -31.01
C LEU A 50 1.34 19.67 -32.35
N ASP A 51 0.56 18.60 -32.33
CA ASP A 51 0.22 17.81 -33.53
C ASP A 51 -1.21 17.26 -33.44
N PRO A 52 -2.21 18.01 -33.94
CA PRO A 52 -3.62 17.58 -33.91
C PRO A 52 -3.94 16.31 -34.73
N ASP A 53 -3.01 15.86 -35.56
CA ASP A 53 -3.14 14.61 -36.34
C ASP A 53 -2.48 13.41 -35.64
N CYS A 54 -1.80 13.60 -34.51
CA CYS A 54 -1.17 12.52 -33.74
C CYS A 54 -2.25 11.65 -33.05
N ALA A 55 -2.53 10.46 -33.61
CA ALA A 55 -3.52 9.53 -33.08
C ALA A 55 -3.19 9.09 -31.64
N MET A 56 -1.90 8.87 -31.34
CA MET A 56 -1.46 8.43 -30.02
C MET A 56 -1.64 9.50 -28.94
N GLY A 57 -1.74 10.79 -29.28
CA GLY A 57 -2.12 11.84 -28.33
C GLY A 57 -3.56 11.65 -27.85
N TYR A 58 -4.50 11.39 -28.75
CA TYR A 58 -5.90 11.10 -28.40
C TYR A 58 -6.04 9.76 -27.68
N TRP A 59 -5.29 8.74 -28.10
CA TRP A 59 -5.19 7.47 -27.38
C TRP A 59 -4.76 7.69 -25.93
N GLY A 60 -3.72 8.49 -25.71
CA GLY A 60 -3.20 8.80 -24.39
C GLY A 60 -4.21 9.51 -23.48
N VAL A 61 -4.96 10.49 -24.02
CA VAL A 61 -6.04 11.16 -23.25
C VAL A 61 -7.13 10.16 -22.87
N ALA A 62 -7.59 9.30 -23.79
CA ALA A 62 -8.60 8.29 -23.48
C ALA A 62 -8.10 7.29 -22.44
N TYR A 63 -6.87 6.78 -22.59
CA TYR A 63 -6.27 5.84 -21.67
C TYR A 63 -6.09 6.43 -20.27
N ALA A 64 -5.51 7.64 -20.17
CA ALA A 64 -5.27 8.29 -18.87
C ALA A 64 -6.54 8.79 -18.16
N THR A 65 -7.65 9.01 -18.90
CA THR A 65 -8.95 9.35 -18.31
C THR A 65 -9.66 8.12 -17.77
N GLY A 66 -9.38 6.95 -18.33
CA GLY A 66 -10.01 5.67 -17.99
C GLY A 66 -9.57 5.12 -16.63
N PRO A 67 -10.12 3.94 -16.26
CA PRO A 67 -9.75 3.25 -15.03
C PRO A 67 -8.33 2.70 -15.11
N TYR A 68 -7.74 2.49 -13.95
CA TYR A 68 -6.46 1.79 -13.78
C TYR A 68 -6.46 1.05 -12.44
N TYR A 69 -5.46 0.24 -12.16
CA TYR A 69 -5.45 -0.67 -11.02
C TYR A 69 -5.83 -0.01 -9.69
N ASN A 70 -5.29 1.19 -9.38
CA ASN A 70 -5.58 1.89 -8.13
C ASN A 70 -6.91 2.64 -8.13
N ILE A 71 -7.45 3.02 -9.29
CA ILE A 71 -8.75 3.68 -9.43
C ILE A 71 -9.58 2.98 -10.52
N PRO A 72 -10.15 1.81 -10.23
CA PRO A 72 -11.13 1.19 -11.09
C PRO A 72 -12.43 2.04 -11.14
N TRP A 73 -13.35 1.71 -12.03
CA TRP A 73 -14.58 2.50 -12.27
C TRP A 73 -15.37 2.80 -10.99
N GLU A 74 -15.50 1.85 -10.10
CA GLU A 74 -16.26 1.96 -8.86
C GLU A 74 -15.63 2.92 -7.84
N LYS A 75 -14.31 3.16 -7.92
CA LYS A 75 -13.59 4.13 -7.08
C LYS A 75 -13.58 5.54 -7.65
N MET A 76 -13.98 5.74 -8.90
CA MET A 76 -14.14 7.06 -9.46
C MET A 76 -15.31 7.80 -8.78
N SER A 77 -15.18 9.12 -8.60
CA SER A 77 -16.25 9.90 -7.98
C SER A 77 -17.55 9.80 -8.80
N PRO A 78 -18.70 9.61 -8.15
CA PRO A 78 -20.00 9.50 -8.86
C PRO A 78 -20.31 10.72 -9.76
N SER A 79 -19.84 11.90 -9.38
CA SER A 79 -20.02 13.13 -10.17
C SER A 79 -19.05 13.25 -11.36
N GLY A 80 -17.83 12.72 -11.24
CA GLY A 80 -16.80 12.79 -12.28
C GLY A 80 -16.90 11.67 -13.32
N ARG A 81 -17.32 10.46 -12.89
CA ARG A 81 -17.35 9.25 -13.72
C ARG A 81 -18.12 9.40 -15.05
N PRO A 82 -19.32 10.03 -15.12
CA PRO A 82 -20.02 10.21 -16.39
C PRO A 82 -19.22 11.07 -17.38
N GLY A 83 -18.52 12.10 -16.89
CA GLY A 83 -17.63 12.92 -17.70
C GLY A 83 -16.42 12.15 -18.23
N ALA A 84 -15.83 11.32 -17.37
CA ALA A 84 -14.71 10.44 -17.74
C ALA A 84 -15.13 9.44 -18.84
N ILE A 85 -16.25 8.74 -18.68
CA ILE A 85 -16.79 7.79 -19.66
C ILE A 85 -16.97 8.48 -21.03
N LYS A 86 -17.59 9.67 -21.05
CA LYS A 86 -17.79 10.43 -22.28
C LYS A 86 -16.47 10.81 -22.93
N THR A 87 -15.52 11.32 -22.18
CA THR A 87 -14.17 11.70 -22.66
C THR A 87 -13.44 10.48 -23.23
N CYS A 88 -13.43 9.37 -22.51
CA CYS A 88 -12.79 8.12 -22.96
C CYS A 88 -13.36 7.67 -24.31
N PHE A 89 -14.69 7.65 -24.46
CA PHE A 89 -15.35 7.29 -25.71
C PHE A 89 -15.02 8.23 -26.86
N GLU A 90 -15.12 9.55 -26.64
CA GLU A 90 -14.89 10.54 -27.69
C GLU A 90 -13.43 10.51 -28.18
N TYR A 91 -12.48 10.38 -27.25
CA TYR A 91 -11.06 10.43 -27.60
C TYR A 91 -10.54 9.08 -28.15
N SER A 92 -11.01 7.94 -27.66
CA SER A 92 -10.66 6.63 -28.26
C SER A 92 -11.21 6.51 -29.68
N LYS A 93 -12.44 6.95 -29.91
CA LYS A 93 -13.03 7.03 -31.25
C LYS A 93 -12.24 7.95 -32.16
N LYS A 94 -11.81 9.12 -31.67
CA LYS A 94 -11.00 10.07 -32.45
C LYS A 94 -9.63 9.49 -32.79
N ALA A 95 -8.96 8.81 -31.84
CA ALA A 95 -7.70 8.11 -32.10
C ALA A 95 -7.87 7.07 -33.21
N ASN A 96 -8.92 6.25 -33.15
CA ASN A 96 -9.20 5.23 -34.16
C ASN A 96 -9.55 5.82 -35.54
N GLU A 97 -10.30 6.94 -35.61
CA GLU A 97 -10.56 7.63 -36.88
C GLU A 97 -9.28 8.13 -37.56
N LEU A 98 -8.27 8.50 -36.79
CA LEU A 98 -6.98 8.96 -37.34
C LEU A 98 -6.13 7.81 -37.89
N THR A 99 -6.35 6.56 -37.47
CA THR A 99 -5.61 5.41 -38.03
C THR A 99 -5.87 5.21 -39.51
N VAL A 100 -7.05 5.62 -40.01
CA VAL A 100 -7.42 5.47 -41.42
C VAL A 100 -6.78 6.55 -42.32
N LYS A 101 -6.31 7.64 -41.71
CA LYS A 101 -5.80 8.82 -42.46
C LYS A 101 -4.29 8.86 -42.63
N GLY A 102 -3.54 8.08 -41.90
CA GLY A 102 -2.14 8.33 -41.68
C GLY A 102 -1.22 7.15 -41.87
N ASP A 103 0.06 7.46 -41.76
CA ASP A 103 1.18 6.54 -41.85
C ASP A 103 1.51 5.89 -40.49
N LEU A 104 0.46 5.59 -39.66
CA LEU A 104 0.68 4.94 -38.35
C LEU A 104 1.33 3.58 -38.53
N THR A 105 2.13 3.20 -37.55
CA THR A 105 2.61 1.82 -37.43
C THR A 105 1.45 0.85 -37.15
N GLU A 106 1.62 -0.41 -37.54
CA GLU A 106 0.60 -1.44 -37.29
C GLU A 106 0.27 -1.60 -35.80
N VAL A 107 1.26 -1.45 -34.92
CA VAL A 107 1.07 -1.53 -33.47
C VAL A 107 0.30 -0.34 -32.93
N GLU A 108 0.56 0.89 -33.39
CA GLU A 108 -0.20 2.06 -32.98
C GLU A 108 -1.68 1.95 -33.40
N ALA A 109 -1.92 1.50 -34.62
CA ALA A 109 -3.27 1.27 -35.14
C ALA A 109 -4.01 0.18 -34.31
N ALA A 110 -3.30 -0.90 -33.96
CA ALA A 110 -3.86 -1.97 -33.12
C ALA A 110 -4.21 -1.48 -31.71
N LEU A 111 -3.33 -0.68 -31.07
CA LEU A 111 -3.58 -0.08 -29.76
C LEU A 111 -4.78 0.89 -29.76
N CYS A 112 -4.89 1.75 -30.79
CA CYS A 112 -6.03 2.64 -30.95
C CYS A 112 -7.34 1.88 -31.14
N ASN A 113 -7.33 0.79 -31.89
CA ASN A 113 -8.50 -0.05 -32.11
C ASN A 113 -8.91 -0.81 -30.84
N ALA A 114 -7.94 -1.40 -30.13
CA ALA A 114 -8.19 -2.10 -28.87
C ALA A 114 -8.83 -1.20 -27.80
N LEU A 115 -8.40 0.06 -27.72
CA LEU A 115 -8.96 1.00 -26.75
C LEU A 115 -10.44 1.34 -27.01
N CYS A 116 -10.94 1.18 -28.23
CA CYS A 116 -12.37 1.31 -28.54
C CYS A 116 -13.21 0.17 -27.92
N ALA A 117 -12.63 -1.00 -27.64
CA ALA A 117 -13.29 -2.07 -26.94
C ALA A 117 -13.48 -1.75 -25.44
N ARG A 118 -12.56 -0.93 -24.85
CA ARG A 118 -12.66 -0.47 -23.46
C ARG A 118 -13.69 0.64 -23.27
N PHE A 119 -13.98 1.44 -24.31
CA PHE A 119 -14.81 2.65 -24.23
C PHE A 119 -15.84 2.66 -25.37
N GLN A 120 -16.93 1.88 -25.19
CA GLN A 120 -17.85 1.54 -26.27
C GLN A 120 -18.98 2.56 -26.49
N SER A 121 -19.27 3.40 -25.46
CA SER A 121 -20.35 4.40 -25.48
C SER A 121 -20.01 5.63 -24.67
N ALA A 122 -20.62 6.77 -25.01
CA ALA A 122 -20.50 8.03 -24.25
C ALA A 122 -21.28 8.04 -22.91
N ALA A 123 -22.09 7.02 -22.67
CA ALA A 123 -22.87 6.84 -21.45
C ALA A 123 -23.16 5.33 -21.26
N ILE A 124 -23.37 4.93 -20.02
CA ILE A 124 -23.75 3.56 -19.66
C ILE A 124 -25.22 3.48 -19.27
N SER A 125 -25.82 2.31 -19.43
CA SER A 125 -27.16 1.99 -18.98
C SER A 125 -27.16 1.23 -17.65
N SER A 126 -26.06 0.53 -17.34
CA SER A 126 -25.86 -0.19 -16.08
C SER A 126 -24.37 -0.28 -15.73
N GLU A 127 -24.07 -0.59 -14.48
CA GLU A 127 -22.66 -0.77 -14.00
C GLU A 127 -22.02 -2.01 -14.63
N GLU A 128 -22.78 -3.05 -14.93
CA GLU A 128 -22.31 -4.28 -15.56
C GLU A 128 -21.69 -4.04 -16.94
N GLU A 129 -22.12 -2.96 -17.64
CA GLU A 129 -21.49 -2.59 -18.92
C GLU A 129 -20.02 -2.23 -18.74
N LEU A 130 -19.64 -1.58 -17.64
CA LEU A 130 -18.24 -1.20 -17.38
C LEU A 130 -17.36 -2.43 -17.16
N THR A 131 -17.86 -3.41 -16.42
CA THR A 131 -17.17 -4.71 -16.25
C THR A 131 -17.00 -5.41 -17.58
N GLN A 132 -18.05 -5.45 -18.42
CA GLN A 132 -17.97 -6.04 -19.75
C GLN A 132 -16.96 -5.32 -20.65
N TRP A 133 -16.85 -4.00 -20.55
CA TRP A 133 -15.88 -3.23 -21.34
C TRP A 133 -14.44 -3.53 -20.93
N ASP A 134 -14.17 -3.74 -19.63
CA ASP A 134 -12.85 -4.15 -19.16
C ASP A 134 -12.52 -5.58 -19.64
N ASP A 135 -13.50 -6.50 -19.69
CA ASP A 135 -13.35 -7.84 -20.26
C ASP A 135 -13.06 -7.78 -21.77
N ASP A 136 -13.84 -7.01 -22.52
CA ASP A 136 -13.67 -6.84 -23.97
C ASP A 136 -12.31 -6.19 -24.30
N TYR A 137 -11.85 -5.26 -23.45
CA TYR A 137 -10.53 -4.67 -23.61
C TYR A 137 -9.41 -5.66 -23.34
N ALA A 138 -9.52 -6.46 -22.30
CA ALA A 138 -8.54 -7.50 -22.01
C ALA A 138 -8.42 -8.48 -23.19
N ASP A 139 -9.55 -8.90 -23.78
CA ASP A 139 -9.55 -9.78 -24.97
C ASP A 139 -8.94 -9.07 -26.19
N ALA A 140 -9.26 -7.81 -26.43
CA ALA A 140 -8.66 -7.01 -27.50
C ALA A 140 -7.15 -6.87 -27.32
N MET A 141 -6.68 -6.65 -26.09
CA MET A 141 -5.23 -6.57 -25.81
C MET A 141 -4.52 -7.92 -25.93
N ARG A 142 -5.18 -9.04 -25.62
CA ARG A 142 -4.65 -10.38 -25.92
C ARG A 142 -4.42 -10.56 -27.43
N ASP A 143 -5.33 -10.07 -28.25
CA ASP A 143 -5.17 -10.14 -29.71
C ASP A 143 -4.04 -9.22 -30.20
N VAL A 144 -3.86 -8.02 -29.63
CA VAL A 144 -2.70 -7.17 -29.91
C VAL A 144 -1.41 -7.87 -29.49
N TYR A 145 -1.35 -8.44 -28.29
CA TYR A 145 -0.18 -9.16 -27.78
C TYR A 145 0.23 -10.34 -28.66
N LYS A 146 -0.71 -11.11 -29.20
CA LYS A 146 -0.40 -12.22 -30.14
C LYS A 146 0.41 -11.78 -31.36
N HIS A 147 0.23 -10.55 -31.81
CA HIS A 147 0.88 -10.04 -33.01
C HIS A 147 2.14 -9.20 -32.70
N PHE A 148 2.19 -8.58 -31.53
CA PHE A 148 3.23 -7.63 -31.14
C PHE A 148 3.86 -7.98 -29.78
N ALA A 149 4.02 -9.26 -29.47
CA ALA A 149 4.58 -9.72 -28.19
C ALA A 149 6.03 -9.20 -27.93
N ASP A 150 6.75 -8.74 -28.95
CA ASP A 150 8.09 -8.18 -28.81
C ASP A 150 8.08 -6.69 -28.41
N ASP A 151 6.94 -6.01 -28.50
CA ASP A 151 6.77 -4.63 -28.05
C ASP A 151 6.53 -4.57 -26.53
N TYR A 152 7.42 -3.91 -25.80
CA TYR A 152 7.36 -3.86 -24.33
C TYR A 152 6.15 -3.09 -23.79
N ASP A 153 5.69 -2.04 -24.50
CA ASP A 153 4.48 -1.32 -24.14
C ASP A 153 3.24 -2.20 -24.35
N VAL A 154 3.19 -2.98 -25.41
CA VAL A 154 2.11 -3.96 -25.63
C VAL A 154 2.09 -4.97 -24.48
N CYS A 155 3.25 -5.47 -24.06
CA CYS A 155 3.32 -6.37 -22.91
C CYS A 155 2.80 -5.71 -21.62
N ALA A 156 3.22 -4.48 -21.34
CA ALA A 156 2.81 -3.75 -20.14
C ALA A 156 1.30 -3.42 -20.16
N LEU A 157 0.80 -2.89 -21.28
CA LEU A 157 -0.61 -2.53 -21.43
C LEU A 157 -1.53 -3.77 -21.42
N THR A 158 -1.06 -4.92 -21.93
CA THR A 158 -1.81 -6.17 -21.85
C THR A 158 -1.85 -6.66 -20.39
N ALA A 159 -0.72 -6.67 -19.70
CA ALA A 159 -0.70 -7.04 -18.29
C ALA A 159 -1.61 -6.14 -17.43
N GLU A 160 -1.59 -4.83 -17.67
CA GLU A 160 -2.50 -3.89 -16.99
C GLU A 160 -3.97 -4.19 -17.30
N ALA A 161 -4.33 -4.43 -18.58
CA ALA A 161 -5.68 -4.77 -18.97
C ALA A 161 -6.19 -6.04 -18.28
N LEU A 162 -5.31 -7.00 -18.02
CA LEU A 162 -5.65 -8.25 -17.32
C LEU A 162 -5.89 -8.02 -15.82
N ILE A 163 -5.01 -7.27 -15.15
CA ILE A 163 -5.07 -7.10 -13.69
C ILE A 163 -6.11 -6.07 -13.24
N VAL A 164 -6.46 -5.10 -14.09
CA VAL A 164 -7.47 -4.08 -13.76
C VAL A 164 -8.88 -4.63 -13.65
N ARG A 165 -9.14 -5.82 -14.19
CA ARG A 165 -10.41 -6.52 -14.07
C ARG A 165 -10.73 -6.93 -12.63
N THR A 166 -9.71 -7.22 -11.84
CA THR A 166 -9.83 -7.75 -10.47
C THR A 166 -8.78 -7.14 -9.54
N PRO A 167 -8.77 -5.79 -9.36
CA PRO A 167 -7.74 -5.12 -8.56
C PRO A 167 -7.83 -5.57 -7.09
N TRP A 168 -6.67 -5.86 -6.49
CA TRP A 168 -6.50 -6.44 -5.14
C TRP A 168 -7.20 -7.78 -4.89
N GLN A 169 -7.64 -8.48 -5.94
CA GLN A 169 -8.27 -9.80 -5.88
C GLN A 169 -7.54 -10.84 -6.74
N LEU A 170 -6.27 -10.60 -7.06
CA LEU A 170 -5.48 -11.45 -7.96
C LEU A 170 -5.16 -12.83 -7.36
N TRP A 171 -5.17 -12.96 -6.04
CA TRP A 171 -4.75 -14.16 -5.33
C TRP A 171 -5.79 -14.64 -4.33
N ASP A 172 -6.02 -15.96 -4.29
CA ASP A 172 -6.63 -16.64 -3.16
C ASP A 172 -5.55 -16.85 -2.09
N LEU A 173 -5.56 -15.96 -1.09
CA LEU A 173 -4.53 -15.91 -0.04
C LEU A 173 -4.52 -17.19 0.80
N GLN A 174 -5.69 -17.79 1.06
CA GLN A 174 -5.82 -18.98 1.90
C GLN A 174 -5.29 -20.22 1.20
N ASN A 175 -5.59 -20.37 -0.09
CA ASN A 175 -5.14 -21.50 -0.88
C ASN A 175 -3.77 -21.27 -1.54
N ARG A 176 -3.24 -20.04 -1.47
CA ARG A 176 -1.93 -19.65 -2.04
C ARG A 176 -1.83 -19.89 -3.55
N ILE A 177 -2.90 -19.64 -4.25
CA ILE A 177 -3.01 -19.80 -5.70
C ILE A 177 -3.63 -18.55 -6.32
N PRO A 178 -3.51 -18.31 -7.63
CA PRO A 178 -4.30 -17.30 -8.32
C PRO A 178 -5.79 -17.45 -8.03
N ALA A 179 -6.50 -16.35 -7.80
CA ALA A 179 -7.92 -16.40 -7.49
C ALA A 179 -8.73 -16.85 -8.71
N GLU A 180 -9.83 -17.53 -8.46
CA GLU A 180 -10.72 -18.00 -9.53
C GLU A 180 -11.31 -16.82 -10.32
N GLY A 181 -11.28 -16.91 -11.65
CA GLY A 181 -11.79 -15.86 -12.54
C GLY A 181 -10.82 -14.70 -12.78
N THR A 182 -9.59 -14.77 -12.27
CA THR A 182 -8.54 -13.78 -12.53
C THR A 182 -7.60 -14.24 -13.65
N ASP A 183 -6.91 -13.29 -14.27
CA ASP A 183 -5.91 -13.54 -15.31
C ASP A 183 -4.46 -13.47 -14.75
N THR A 184 -4.29 -13.72 -13.47
CA THR A 184 -3.03 -13.53 -12.74
C THR A 184 -1.87 -14.32 -13.36
N GLU A 185 -2.05 -15.61 -13.68
CA GLU A 185 -1.00 -16.44 -14.28
C GLU A 185 -0.59 -15.95 -15.67
N GLU A 186 -1.57 -15.54 -16.49
CA GLU A 186 -1.31 -14.97 -17.82
C GLU A 186 -0.51 -13.67 -17.71
N ALA A 187 -0.92 -12.77 -16.81
CA ALA A 187 -0.23 -11.51 -16.56
C ALA A 187 1.22 -11.72 -16.09
N ILE A 188 1.46 -12.66 -15.16
CA ILE A 188 2.82 -13.06 -14.73
C ILE A 188 3.64 -13.52 -15.93
N GLY A 189 3.09 -14.44 -16.74
CA GLY A 189 3.79 -15.01 -17.89
C GLY A 189 4.22 -13.94 -18.91
N ILE A 190 3.34 -12.98 -19.22
CA ILE A 190 3.62 -11.86 -20.11
C ILE A 190 4.73 -10.97 -19.55
N VAL A 191 4.61 -10.56 -18.29
CA VAL A 191 5.58 -9.63 -17.68
C VAL A 191 6.94 -10.29 -17.52
N GLU A 192 7.02 -11.52 -17.02
CA GLU A 192 8.30 -12.22 -16.83
C GLU A 192 9.01 -12.50 -18.17
N ALA A 193 8.25 -12.88 -19.22
CA ALA A 193 8.83 -13.04 -20.55
C ALA A 193 9.41 -11.74 -21.10
N ALA A 194 8.72 -10.60 -20.90
CA ALA A 194 9.19 -9.29 -21.31
C ALA A 194 10.43 -8.83 -20.51
N LEU A 195 10.40 -8.97 -19.17
CA LEU A 195 11.53 -8.63 -18.31
C LEU A 195 12.79 -9.46 -18.63
N LYS A 196 12.61 -10.74 -18.92
CA LYS A 196 13.68 -11.62 -19.36
C LYS A 196 14.30 -11.14 -20.70
N ARG A 197 13.48 -10.77 -21.68
CA ARG A 197 13.99 -10.23 -22.96
C ARG A 197 14.76 -8.93 -22.77
N ILE A 198 14.26 -8.00 -21.93
CA ILE A 198 14.96 -6.75 -21.60
C ILE A 198 16.36 -7.07 -21.06
N GLU A 199 16.47 -8.07 -20.18
CA GLU A 199 17.75 -8.47 -19.59
C GLU A 199 18.68 -9.14 -20.61
N GLU A 200 18.18 -10.08 -21.41
CA GLU A 200 18.95 -10.79 -22.44
C GLU A 200 19.47 -9.86 -23.53
N ASN A 201 18.69 -8.85 -23.90
CA ASN A 201 19.06 -7.86 -24.91
C ASN A 201 19.85 -6.67 -24.34
N ASN A 202 19.93 -6.54 -23.03
CA ASN A 202 20.44 -5.36 -22.34
C ASN A 202 19.71 -4.07 -22.78
N ASP A 203 18.39 -4.17 -22.93
CA ASP A 203 17.52 -3.06 -23.28
C ASP A 203 17.26 -2.15 -22.07
N THR A 204 16.73 -0.94 -22.34
CA THR A 204 16.32 0.00 -21.28
C THR A 204 15.22 -0.62 -20.43
N PRO A 205 15.34 -0.63 -19.07
CA PRO A 205 14.29 -1.12 -18.21
C PRO A 205 12.97 -0.38 -18.43
N HIS A 206 11.85 -1.11 -18.38
CA HIS A 206 10.52 -0.58 -18.65
C HIS A 206 9.75 -0.38 -17.35
N ALA A 207 9.43 0.88 -17.01
CA ALA A 207 8.82 1.24 -15.73
C ALA A 207 7.45 0.56 -15.51
N GLY A 208 6.59 0.49 -16.54
CA GLY A 208 5.28 -0.15 -16.45
C GLY A 208 5.37 -1.65 -16.14
N LEU A 209 6.25 -2.38 -16.82
CA LEU A 209 6.43 -3.82 -16.57
C LEU A 209 6.91 -4.09 -15.13
N LEU A 210 7.90 -3.31 -14.65
CA LEU A 210 8.41 -3.45 -13.29
C LEU A 210 7.36 -3.12 -12.24
N HIS A 211 6.58 -2.05 -12.47
CA HIS A 211 5.52 -1.59 -11.58
C HIS A 211 4.37 -2.61 -11.49
N PHE A 212 3.84 -3.03 -12.62
CA PHE A 212 2.74 -3.99 -12.65
C PHE A 212 3.15 -5.36 -12.10
N TYR A 213 4.41 -5.76 -12.29
CA TYR A 213 4.92 -6.98 -11.67
C TYR A 213 4.89 -6.93 -10.14
N ILE A 214 5.19 -5.76 -9.54
CA ILE A 214 5.06 -5.57 -8.10
C ILE A 214 3.61 -5.75 -7.65
N HIS A 215 2.64 -5.09 -8.31
CA HIS A 215 1.21 -5.25 -8.00
C HIS A 215 0.70 -6.68 -8.16
N ILE A 216 1.20 -7.41 -9.16
CA ILE A 216 0.84 -8.81 -9.35
C ILE A 216 1.38 -9.67 -8.20
N MET A 217 2.59 -9.38 -7.71
CA MET A 217 3.31 -10.25 -6.78
C MET A 217 3.13 -9.88 -5.31
N GLU A 218 2.68 -8.66 -4.96
CA GLU A 218 2.58 -8.19 -3.57
C GLU A 218 1.65 -9.03 -2.68
N MET A 219 0.63 -9.66 -3.26
CA MET A 219 -0.28 -10.57 -2.54
C MET A 219 0.06 -12.05 -2.76
N SER A 220 1.10 -12.36 -3.55
CA SER A 220 1.44 -13.73 -3.92
C SER A 220 2.05 -14.52 -2.76
N PRO A 221 2.06 -15.86 -2.85
CA PRO A 221 2.82 -16.68 -1.91
C PRO A 221 4.35 -16.53 -2.04
N GLU A 222 4.85 -15.94 -3.15
CA GLU A 222 6.26 -15.81 -3.48
C GLU A 222 6.63 -14.37 -3.90
N PRO A 223 6.40 -13.33 -3.05
CA PRO A 223 6.70 -11.95 -3.40
C PRO A 223 8.19 -11.70 -3.68
N GLU A 224 9.08 -12.57 -3.18
CA GLU A 224 10.53 -12.54 -3.40
C GLU A 224 10.90 -12.54 -4.90
N ARG A 225 10.07 -13.11 -5.77
CA ARG A 225 10.28 -13.11 -7.23
C ARG A 225 10.36 -11.69 -7.80
N ALA A 226 9.68 -10.73 -7.16
CA ALA A 226 9.68 -9.33 -7.60
C ALA A 226 10.81 -8.48 -7.00
N LEU A 227 11.72 -9.03 -6.17
CA LEU A 227 12.81 -8.25 -5.55
C LEU A 227 13.73 -7.59 -6.57
N ILE A 228 14.13 -8.31 -7.61
CA ILE A 228 15.01 -7.77 -8.67
C ILE A 228 14.29 -6.64 -9.43
N ALA A 229 13.01 -6.82 -9.72
CA ALA A 229 12.18 -5.80 -10.37
C ALA A 229 12.06 -4.55 -9.47
N SER A 230 11.86 -4.74 -8.19
CA SER A 230 11.80 -3.68 -7.18
C SER A 230 13.11 -2.88 -7.10
N ASP A 231 14.25 -3.56 -7.03
CA ASP A 231 15.57 -2.92 -7.00
C ASP A 231 15.87 -2.13 -8.31
N LYS A 232 15.37 -2.60 -9.46
CA LYS A 232 15.50 -1.90 -10.75
C LYS A 232 14.55 -0.70 -10.86
N LEU A 233 13.33 -0.80 -10.33
CA LEU A 233 12.31 0.25 -10.44
C LEU A 233 12.65 1.49 -9.59
N ARG A 234 13.15 1.29 -8.36
CA ARG A 234 13.38 2.37 -7.39
C ARG A 234 14.13 3.59 -7.96
N PRO A 235 15.26 3.44 -8.65
CA PRO A 235 16.01 4.58 -9.22
C PRO A 235 15.53 5.01 -10.61
N LEU A 236 14.58 4.29 -11.22
CA LEU A 236 14.32 4.39 -12.65
C LEU A 236 13.60 5.67 -13.08
N VAL A 237 12.66 6.16 -12.26
CA VAL A 237 11.83 7.33 -12.53
C VAL A 237 11.88 8.29 -11.33
N PRO A 238 12.96 9.08 -11.18
CA PRO A 238 13.19 9.91 -9.99
C PRO A 238 12.15 11.02 -9.76
N GLY A 239 11.40 11.39 -10.80
CA GLY A 239 10.32 12.37 -10.72
C GLY A 239 9.01 11.84 -10.14
N SER A 240 8.86 10.50 -9.99
CA SER A 240 7.64 9.86 -9.54
C SER A 240 7.79 9.30 -8.13
N GLY A 241 7.16 9.94 -7.14
CA GLY A 241 7.13 9.41 -5.77
C GLY A 241 6.50 8.02 -5.73
N HIS A 242 5.42 7.78 -6.47
CA HIS A 242 4.76 6.47 -6.51
C HIS A 242 5.69 5.34 -6.99
N LEU A 243 6.46 5.54 -8.08
CA LEU A 243 7.38 4.48 -8.57
C LEU A 243 8.61 4.28 -7.66
N ILE A 244 9.04 5.30 -6.94
CA ILE A 244 10.09 5.17 -5.93
C ILE A 244 9.57 4.38 -4.72
N HIS A 245 8.30 4.57 -4.36
CA HIS A 245 7.62 3.92 -3.26
C HIS A 245 7.30 2.44 -3.55
N MET A 246 6.83 2.10 -4.75
CA MET A 246 6.30 0.77 -5.11
C MET A 246 7.19 -0.43 -4.70
N PRO A 247 8.52 -0.37 -4.81
CA PRO A 247 9.39 -1.41 -4.28
C PRO A 247 9.16 -1.76 -2.82
N SER A 248 8.63 -0.83 -2.02
CA SER A 248 8.36 -1.03 -0.59
C SER A 248 7.33 -2.13 -0.32
N HIS A 249 6.39 -2.36 -1.25
CA HIS A 249 5.39 -3.42 -1.17
C HIS A 249 6.05 -4.81 -1.11
N ILE A 250 7.13 -4.99 -1.85
CA ILE A 250 7.91 -6.23 -1.84
C ILE A 250 8.93 -6.25 -0.71
N TYR A 251 9.63 -5.13 -0.48
CA TYR A 251 10.64 -5.05 0.58
C TYR A 251 10.05 -5.33 1.96
N VAL A 252 8.84 -4.83 2.27
CA VAL A 252 8.19 -5.06 3.57
C VAL A 252 7.88 -6.53 3.80
N LEU A 253 7.39 -7.24 2.77
CA LEU A 253 7.11 -8.67 2.83
C LEU A 253 8.38 -9.52 2.96
N CYS A 254 9.51 -9.03 2.44
CA CYS A 254 10.81 -9.69 2.49
C CYS A 254 11.69 -9.24 3.68
N GLY A 255 11.16 -8.48 4.64
CA GLY A 255 11.88 -8.04 5.84
C GLY A 255 13.00 -7.02 5.58
N GLN A 256 12.99 -6.33 4.43
CA GLN A 256 14.02 -5.35 4.06
C GLN A 256 13.61 -3.93 4.51
N TYR A 257 13.34 -3.76 5.81
CA TYR A 257 12.74 -2.54 6.38
C TYR A 257 13.57 -1.28 6.17
N GLU A 258 14.91 -1.36 6.12
CA GLU A 258 15.75 -0.19 5.79
C GLU A 258 15.46 0.33 4.38
N LYS A 259 15.26 -0.59 3.41
CA LYS A 259 14.88 -0.20 2.05
C LYS A 259 13.46 0.38 2.01
N VAL A 260 12.53 -0.14 2.82
CA VAL A 260 11.18 0.44 2.96
C VAL A 260 11.28 1.89 3.44
N ILE A 261 12.02 2.15 4.50
CA ILE A 261 12.21 3.50 5.04
C ILE A 261 12.83 4.42 3.99
N ALA A 262 13.96 4.01 3.39
CA ALA A 262 14.71 4.82 2.45
C ALA A 262 13.90 5.16 1.19
N SER A 263 13.20 4.17 0.59
CA SER A 263 12.34 4.40 -0.58
C SER A 263 11.24 5.40 -0.28
N ASN A 264 10.61 5.32 0.89
CA ASN A 264 9.49 6.19 1.20
C ASN A 264 9.90 7.61 1.62
N VAL A 265 11.09 7.79 2.16
CA VAL A 265 11.68 9.14 2.34
C VAL A 265 11.91 9.79 0.97
N GLU A 266 12.56 9.08 0.04
CA GLU A 266 12.81 9.57 -1.33
C GLU A 266 11.49 9.83 -2.08
N ALA A 267 10.49 8.94 -1.95
CA ALA A 267 9.17 9.10 -2.56
C ALA A 267 8.44 10.35 -2.05
N ALA A 268 8.39 10.54 -0.73
CA ALA A 268 7.75 11.71 -0.14
C ALA A 268 8.44 13.03 -0.56
N ASP A 269 9.76 13.02 -0.77
CA ASP A 269 10.49 14.19 -1.26
C ASP A 269 10.21 14.47 -2.75
N ALA A 270 10.00 13.43 -3.57
CA ALA A 270 9.57 13.59 -4.96
C ALA A 270 8.12 14.14 -5.03
N ASP A 271 7.21 13.63 -4.20
CA ASP A 271 5.83 14.09 -4.14
C ASP A 271 5.73 15.55 -3.68
N LYS A 272 6.51 15.97 -2.69
CA LYS A 272 6.56 17.38 -2.27
C LYS A 272 6.95 18.31 -3.42
N LYS A 273 7.96 17.93 -4.23
CA LYS A 273 8.35 18.71 -5.40
C LYS A 273 7.23 18.81 -6.45
N TYR A 274 6.46 17.73 -6.61
CA TYR A 274 5.30 17.78 -7.49
C TYR A 274 4.21 18.71 -6.94
N LEU A 275 3.92 18.65 -5.66
CA LEU A 275 2.91 19.50 -4.99
C LEU A 275 3.27 21.00 -4.99
N GLU A 276 4.54 21.36 -5.18
CA GLU A 276 4.94 22.77 -5.44
C GLU A 276 4.40 23.29 -6.79
N VAL A 277 4.18 22.39 -7.76
CA VAL A 277 3.66 22.72 -9.11
C VAL A 277 2.13 22.59 -9.15
N ASP A 278 1.58 21.58 -8.49
CA ASP A 278 0.15 21.30 -8.43
C ASP A 278 -0.26 20.92 -7.01
N SER A 279 -0.76 21.91 -6.28
CA SER A 279 -1.19 21.75 -4.87
C SER A 279 -2.66 21.32 -4.72
N GLU A 280 -3.36 20.97 -5.81
CA GLU A 280 -4.75 20.57 -5.74
C GLU A 280 -4.93 19.25 -4.99
N LEU A 281 -5.87 19.24 -4.03
CA LEU A 281 -6.21 18.05 -3.28
C LEU A 281 -6.78 16.96 -4.21
N GLY A 282 -6.14 15.79 -4.22
CA GLY A 282 -6.56 14.67 -5.05
C GLY A 282 -5.84 13.39 -4.66
N ILE A 283 -5.86 12.40 -5.55
CA ILE A 283 -5.21 11.09 -5.33
C ILE A 283 -3.72 11.22 -4.97
N TYR A 284 -3.04 12.27 -5.45
CA TYR A 284 -1.63 12.49 -5.19
C TYR A 284 -1.34 12.79 -3.70
N TYR A 285 -2.27 13.42 -3.01
CA TYR A 285 -2.21 13.57 -1.55
C TYR A 285 -2.31 12.24 -0.82
N ILE A 286 -3.14 11.32 -1.33
CA ILE A 286 -3.25 9.96 -0.79
C ILE A 286 -1.92 9.23 -1.00
N TYR A 287 -1.29 9.35 -2.17
CA TYR A 287 0.03 8.75 -2.43
C TYR A 287 1.10 9.29 -1.48
N LEU A 288 1.17 10.60 -1.28
CA LEU A 288 2.10 11.18 -0.31
C LEU A 288 1.88 10.61 1.10
N LEU A 289 0.63 10.57 1.58
CA LEU A 289 0.31 10.03 2.90
C LEU A 289 0.61 8.53 2.98
N HIS A 290 0.33 7.79 1.93
CA HIS A 290 0.62 6.37 1.81
C HIS A 290 2.13 6.08 1.87
N ASN A 291 2.96 6.87 1.18
CA ASN A 291 4.40 6.77 1.24
C ASN A 291 4.92 7.01 2.67
N ILE A 292 4.43 8.06 3.33
CA ILE A 292 4.80 8.34 4.72
C ILE A 292 4.30 7.24 5.67
N HIS A 293 3.14 6.65 5.40
CA HIS A 293 2.60 5.54 6.17
C HIS A 293 3.48 4.29 6.08
N PHE A 294 3.97 3.94 4.89
CA PHE A 294 4.95 2.87 4.71
C PHE A 294 6.27 3.16 5.44
N GLN A 295 6.71 4.42 5.47
CA GLN A 295 7.89 4.82 6.26
C GLN A 295 7.67 4.55 7.75
N VAL A 296 6.49 4.94 8.31
CA VAL A 296 6.13 4.65 9.71
C VAL A 296 6.15 3.15 9.96
N TYR A 297 5.49 2.39 9.10
CA TYR A 297 5.38 0.93 9.23
C TYR A 297 6.75 0.26 9.20
N GLY A 298 7.56 0.56 8.19
CA GLY A 298 8.92 0.03 8.07
C GLY A 298 9.80 0.35 9.27
N ALA A 299 9.74 1.59 9.75
CA ALA A 299 10.52 2.03 10.91
C ALA A 299 10.06 1.35 12.23
N MET A 300 8.74 1.12 12.40
CA MET A 300 8.23 0.38 13.54
C MET A 300 8.73 -1.07 13.55
N PHE A 301 8.74 -1.75 12.42
CA PHE A 301 9.23 -3.14 12.31
C PHE A 301 10.75 -3.25 12.36
N ALA A 302 11.47 -2.24 11.88
CA ALA A 302 12.92 -2.13 12.04
C ALA A 302 13.34 -1.81 13.48
N GLY A 303 12.43 -1.38 14.35
CA GLY A 303 12.75 -0.93 15.71
C GLY A 303 13.45 0.43 15.75
N GLN A 304 13.10 1.37 14.85
CA GLN A 304 13.69 2.71 14.75
C GLN A 304 12.68 3.77 15.18
N TYR A 305 12.83 4.32 16.39
CA TYR A 305 11.87 5.29 16.95
C TYR A 305 11.86 6.62 16.21
N GLU A 306 13.02 7.25 16.03
CA GLU A 306 13.11 8.58 15.42
C GLU A 306 12.55 8.66 14.00
N PRO A 307 12.85 7.74 13.07
CA PRO A 307 12.22 7.73 11.76
C PRO A 307 10.70 7.52 11.83
N ALA A 308 10.22 6.65 12.74
CA ALA A 308 8.79 6.36 12.90
C ALA A 308 8.01 7.58 13.42
N ILE A 309 8.49 8.20 14.49
CA ILE A 309 7.77 9.32 15.11
C ILE A 309 7.75 10.56 14.23
N ARG A 310 8.86 10.89 13.56
CA ARG A 310 8.92 12.02 12.62
C ARG A 310 7.97 11.83 11.44
N ALA A 311 7.90 10.63 10.88
CA ALA A 311 6.98 10.33 9.80
C ALA A 311 5.51 10.42 10.25
N ALA A 312 5.19 9.90 11.44
CA ALA A 312 3.84 9.98 12.00
C ALA A 312 3.41 11.43 12.30
N GLU A 313 4.31 12.27 12.82
CA GLU A 313 4.05 13.70 13.04
C GLU A 313 3.91 14.47 11.72
N GLN A 314 4.73 14.16 10.72
CA GLN A 314 4.57 14.72 9.38
C GLN A 314 3.20 14.36 8.79
N MET A 315 2.78 13.12 8.89
CA MET A 315 1.47 12.64 8.41
C MET A 315 0.33 13.39 9.11
N GLN A 316 0.39 13.54 10.44
CA GLN A 316 -0.60 14.29 11.22
C GLN A 316 -0.67 15.75 10.78
N SER A 317 0.46 16.38 10.39
CA SER A 317 0.49 17.76 9.92
C SER A 317 -0.09 17.97 8.52
N ILE A 318 -0.18 16.92 7.70
CA ILE A 318 -0.71 16.96 6.34
C ILE A 318 -2.23 16.80 6.34
N VAL A 319 -2.79 15.96 7.23
CA VAL A 319 -4.25 15.73 7.30
C VAL A 319 -4.93 16.90 8.00
N LEU A 320 -5.33 17.89 7.23
CA LEU A 320 -5.98 19.10 7.74
C LEU A 320 -7.49 18.92 7.91
N PRO A 321 -8.12 19.58 8.91
CA PRO A 321 -9.56 19.50 9.12
C PRO A 321 -10.41 19.85 7.89
N GLU A 322 -9.96 20.84 7.10
CA GLU A 322 -10.67 21.24 5.87
C GLU A 322 -10.78 20.12 4.83
N TYR A 323 -9.83 19.20 4.79
CA TYR A 323 -9.89 18.05 3.86
C TYR A 323 -10.96 17.05 4.29
N LEU A 324 -11.19 16.89 5.58
CA LEU A 324 -12.22 16.02 6.14
C LEU A 324 -13.62 16.65 6.08
N LEU A 325 -13.72 17.92 5.72
CA LEU A 325 -14.98 18.66 5.51
C LEU A 325 -15.31 18.82 4.01
N SER A 326 -14.53 18.23 3.13
CA SER A 326 -14.77 18.30 1.68
C SER A 326 -16.02 17.48 1.28
N ASP A 327 -16.60 17.80 0.12
CA ASP A 327 -17.75 17.06 -0.42
C ASP A 327 -17.37 15.68 -1.01
N HIS A 328 -16.08 15.34 -0.97
CA HIS A 328 -15.57 14.08 -1.51
C HIS A 328 -15.63 12.97 -0.45
N ALA A 329 -16.77 12.27 -0.38
CA ALA A 329 -17.07 11.29 0.67
C ALA A 329 -15.97 10.22 0.86
N PHE A 330 -15.39 9.70 -0.23
CA PHE A 330 -14.29 8.74 -0.14
C PHE A 330 -13.05 9.33 0.57
N LEU A 331 -12.60 10.54 0.16
CA LEU A 331 -11.45 11.20 0.79
C LEU A 331 -11.70 11.45 2.28
N VAL A 332 -12.88 11.94 2.63
CA VAL A 332 -13.26 12.21 4.02
C VAL A 332 -13.16 10.95 4.88
N ASN A 333 -13.69 9.83 4.39
CA ASN A 333 -13.74 8.58 5.15
C ASN A 333 -12.38 7.86 5.21
N TYR A 334 -11.50 8.11 4.23
CA TYR A 334 -10.20 7.46 4.10
C TYR A 334 -9.06 8.24 4.80
N LEU A 335 -9.03 9.57 4.66
CA LEU A 335 -7.90 10.40 5.10
C LEU A 335 -7.73 10.43 6.63
N GLU A 336 -8.82 10.35 7.39
CA GLU A 336 -8.75 10.40 8.86
C GLU A 336 -7.87 9.29 9.44
N ALA A 337 -7.86 8.11 8.80
CA ALA A 337 -7.10 6.95 9.27
C ALA A 337 -5.62 7.24 9.50
N PHE A 338 -5.02 8.11 8.67
CA PHE A 338 -3.61 8.49 8.80
C PHE A 338 -3.31 9.29 10.07
N SER A 339 -4.29 10.01 10.64
CA SER A 339 -4.08 10.86 11.82
C SER A 339 -3.85 10.08 13.11
N GLY A 340 -4.23 8.80 13.16
CA GLY A 340 -4.08 7.93 14.33
C GLY A 340 -2.70 7.28 14.47
N MET A 341 -1.82 7.38 13.47
CA MET A 341 -0.60 6.57 13.39
C MET A 341 0.43 6.88 14.49
N LYS A 342 0.51 8.14 14.96
CA LYS A 342 1.39 8.54 16.07
C LYS A 342 1.13 7.71 17.34
N ALA A 343 -0.12 7.41 17.66
CA ALA A 343 -0.48 6.61 18.81
C ALA A 343 0.14 5.20 18.75
N HIS A 344 0.09 4.56 17.58
CA HIS A 344 0.71 3.24 17.37
C HIS A 344 2.23 3.27 17.55
N VAL A 345 2.90 4.31 17.04
CA VAL A 345 4.34 4.50 17.24
C VAL A 345 4.69 4.60 18.72
N LEU A 346 3.99 5.47 19.45
CA LEU A 346 4.27 5.67 20.88
C LEU A 346 4.04 4.40 21.69
N ILE A 347 2.98 3.62 21.41
CA ILE A 347 2.74 2.32 22.05
C ILE A 347 3.88 1.35 21.72
N ARG A 348 4.27 1.22 20.44
CA ARG A 348 5.32 0.31 19.99
C ARG A 348 6.63 0.53 20.74
N PHE A 349 6.99 1.78 20.98
CA PHE A 349 8.24 2.17 21.63
C PHE A 349 8.12 2.45 23.13
N GLY A 350 6.98 2.12 23.75
CA GLY A 350 6.77 2.20 25.20
C GLY A 350 6.80 3.64 25.76
N LYS A 351 6.40 4.63 24.96
CA LYS A 351 6.41 6.04 25.32
C LYS A 351 5.17 6.44 26.12
N TRP A 352 4.99 5.78 27.27
CA TRP A 352 3.76 5.84 28.06
C TRP A 352 3.41 7.24 28.54
N GLN A 353 4.39 8.00 29.04
CA GLN A 353 4.13 9.37 29.51
C GLN A 353 3.78 10.29 28.35
N GLU A 354 4.47 10.16 27.20
CA GLU A 354 4.17 10.95 26.00
C GLU A 354 2.74 10.68 25.51
N ILE A 355 2.25 9.43 25.58
CA ILE A 355 0.85 9.08 25.26
C ILE A 355 -0.12 9.83 26.19
N LEU A 356 0.16 9.86 27.49
CA LEU A 356 -0.73 10.52 28.45
C LEU A 356 -0.77 12.03 28.27
N ASP A 357 0.36 12.63 27.91
CA ASP A 357 0.53 14.08 27.70
C ASP A 357 -0.04 14.56 26.36
N GLU A 358 -0.19 13.65 25.35
CA GLU A 358 -0.72 14.01 24.04
C GLU A 358 -2.17 14.48 24.11
N PRO A 359 -2.50 15.66 23.56
CA PRO A 359 -3.88 16.16 23.56
C PRO A 359 -4.78 15.28 22.66
N LEU A 360 -6.03 15.15 23.06
CA LEU A 360 -7.04 14.53 22.21
C LEU A 360 -7.43 15.46 21.06
N PRO A 361 -7.91 14.93 19.92
CA PRO A 361 -8.44 15.74 18.83
C PRO A 361 -9.48 16.75 19.32
N SER A 362 -9.35 18.00 18.89
CA SER A 362 -10.25 19.10 19.29
C SER A 362 -11.70 18.90 18.81
N ASP A 363 -11.88 18.21 17.68
CA ASP A 363 -13.18 17.80 17.16
C ASP A 363 -13.28 16.26 17.10
N PRO A 364 -13.78 15.62 18.16
CA PRO A 364 -13.89 14.16 18.23
C PRO A 364 -14.99 13.57 17.32
N LYS A 365 -15.83 14.40 16.68
CA LYS A 365 -16.78 13.93 15.67
C LYS A 365 -16.14 13.89 14.30
N LEU A 366 -15.33 14.86 13.98
CA LEU A 366 -14.58 14.92 12.73
C LEU A 366 -13.47 13.86 12.72
N PHE A 367 -12.71 13.76 13.80
CA PHE A 367 -11.60 12.81 14.00
C PHE A 367 -12.04 11.65 14.91
N CYS A 368 -13.14 10.98 14.55
CA CYS A 368 -13.77 10.01 15.46
C CYS A 368 -12.98 8.71 15.60
N VAL A 369 -12.33 8.22 14.55
CA VAL A 369 -11.46 7.04 14.59
C VAL A 369 -10.18 7.39 15.34
N THR A 370 -9.55 8.51 15.03
CA THR A 370 -8.36 9.02 15.72
C THR A 370 -8.61 9.20 17.21
N PHE A 371 -9.76 9.75 17.59
CA PHE A 371 -10.17 9.88 18.99
C PHE A 371 -10.26 8.51 19.68
N ALA A 372 -10.87 7.51 19.04
CA ALA A 372 -10.96 6.16 19.58
C ALA A 372 -9.58 5.50 19.76
N ILE A 373 -8.69 5.64 18.78
CA ILE A 373 -7.30 5.15 18.84
C ILE A 373 -6.56 5.80 20.03
N TRP A 374 -6.75 7.10 20.28
CA TRP A 374 -6.12 7.75 21.43
C TRP A 374 -6.72 7.30 22.78
N GLN A 375 -8.03 6.98 22.85
CA GLN A 375 -8.59 6.36 24.07
C GLN A 375 -7.97 4.98 24.34
N TYR A 376 -7.79 4.17 23.29
CA TYR A 376 -7.05 2.92 23.36
C TYR A 376 -5.61 3.13 23.86
N ALA A 377 -4.86 4.02 23.24
CA ALA A 377 -3.46 4.28 23.58
C ALA A 377 -3.31 4.72 25.04
N LYS A 378 -4.14 5.68 25.49
CA LYS A 378 -4.15 6.12 26.90
C LYS A 378 -4.55 5.01 27.86
N GLY A 379 -5.50 4.14 27.46
CA GLY A 379 -5.87 2.96 28.22
C GLY A 379 -4.70 2.00 28.42
N ILE A 380 -3.97 1.68 27.36
CA ILE A 380 -2.75 0.84 27.41
C ILE A 380 -1.69 1.48 28.31
N ALA A 381 -1.41 2.78 28.14
CA ALA A 381 -0.41 3.48 28.94
C ALA A 381 -0.75 3.45 30.45
N HIS A 382 -1.99 3.76 30.81
CA HIS A 382 -2.44 3.65 32.20
C HIS A 382 -2.33 2.22 32.76
N ALA A 383 -2.73 1.20 31.97
CA ALA A 383 -2.66 -0.20 32.40
C ALA A 383 -1.20 -0.62 32.66
N VAL A 384 -0.28 -0.35 31.72
CA VAL A 384 1.15 -0.69 31.88
C VAL A 384 1.78 0.04 33.05
N MET A 385 1.40 1.30 33.30
CA MET A 385 1.90 2.08 34.45
C MET A 385 1.23 1.69 35.80
N GLY A 386 0.28 0.76 35.80
CA GLY A 386 -0.40 0.28 37.00
C GLY A 386 -1.60 1.15 37.46
N ASN A 387 -2.01 2.13 36.68
CA ASN A 387 -3.14 3.02 36.95
C ASN A 387 -4.46 2.36 36.47
N ILE A 388 -4.87 1.29 37.12
CA ILE A 388 -5.94 0.40 36.67
C ILE A 388 -7.29 1.11 36.54
N ASP A 389 -7.66 1.95 37.51
CA ASP A 389 -8.94 2.66 37.48
C ASP A 389 -9.02 3.66 36.30
N ASP A 390 -7.91 4.36 36.00
CA ASP A 390 -7.84 5.25 34.85
C ASP A 390 -7.88 4.47 33.55
N ALA A 391 -7.22 3.30 33.48
CA ALA A 391 -7.27 2.43 32.32
C ALA A 391 -8.69 1.91 32.03
N LEU A 392 -9.44 1.51 33.06
CA LEU A 392 -10.86 1.13 32.95
C LEU A 392 -11.72 2.28 32.46
N ALA A 393 -11.47 3.49 32.96
CA ALA A 393 -12.17 4.68 32.49
C ALA A 393 -11.89 5.00 31.01
N GLN A 394 -10.66 4.77 30.52
CA GLN A 394 -10.32 4.92 29.11
C GLN A 394 -10.97 3.81 28.25
N GLN A 395 -11.03 2.59 28.75
CA GLN A 395 -11.70 1.49 28.04
C GLN A 395 -13.19 1.78 27.84
N GLU A 396 -13.87 2.31 28.84
CA GLU A 396 -15.28 2.70 28.70
C GLU A 396 -15.44 3.81 27.65
N LYS A 397 -14.57 4.82 27.64
CA LYS A 397 -14.57 5.87 26.62
C LYS A 397 -14.31 5.31 25.21
N LEU A 398 -13.39 4.34 25.07
CA LEU A 398 -13.14 3.66 23.79
C LEU A 398 -14.42 2.96 23.31
N ARG A 399 -15.08 2.18 24.16
CA ARG A 399 -16.31 1.46 23.82
C ARG A 399 -17.46 2.39 23.43
N VAL A 400 -17.61 3.50 24.15
CA VAL A 400 -18.56 4.55 23.78
C VAL A 400 -18.20 5.15 22.40
N ALA A 401 -16.91 5.46 22.16
CA ALA A 401 -16.48 5.98 20.87
C ALA A 401 -16.79 5.00 19.73
N ILE A 402 -16.49 3.71 19.88
CA ILE A 402 -16.83 2.66 18.89
C ILE A 402 -18.34 2.61 18.61
N SER A 403 -19.17 2.73 19.66
CA SER A 403 -20.63 2.61 19.51
C SER A 403 -21.28 3.73 18.70
N VAL A 404 -20.63 4.88 18.59
CA VAL A 404 -21.14 6.06 17.88
C VAL A 404 -20.43 6.35 16.56
N LEU A 405 -19.50 5.47 16.14
CA LEU A 405 -18.81 5.63 14.86
C LEU A 405 -19.79 5.55 13.68
N PRO A 406 -19.69 6.44 12.72
CA PRO A 406 -20.40 6.31 11.44
C PRO A 406 -19.98 5.03 10.71
N ASP A 407 -20.94 4.34 10.08
CA ASP A 407 -20.67 3.09 9.35
C ASP A 407 -19.80 3.32 8.10
N GLU A 408 -19.79 4.55 7.57
CA GLU A 408 -19.01 4.91 6.39
C GLU A 408 -17.51 5.12 6.66
N ARG A 409 -17.13 5.24 7.95
CA ARG A 409 -15.72 5.44 8.33
C ARG A 409 -14.92 4.17 8.13
N ILE A 410 -13.81 4.30 7.42
CA ILE A 410 -12.90 3.21 7.11
C ILE A 410 -11.49 3.50 7.62
N VAL A 411 -10.73 2.46 7.82
CA VAL A 411 -9.27 2.49 7.98
C VAL A 411 -8.70 1.68 6.82
N PHE A 412 -8.33 2.38 5.75
CA PHE A 412 -7.89 1.82 4.47
C PHE A 412 -8.94 0.88 3.87
N HIS A 413 -8.71 -0.44 3.81
CA HIS A 413 -9.64 -1.41 3.23
C HIS A 413 -10.53 -2.11 4.28
N ASN A 414 -10.58 -1.59 5.51
CA ASN A 414 -11.32 -2.18 6.62
C ASN A 414 -12.33 -1.20 7.22
N ASP A 415 -13.44 -1.72 7.70
CA ASP A 415 -14.35 -0.94 8.52
C ASP A 415 -13.65 -0.48 9.79
N SER A 416 -13.81 0.79 10.18
CA SER A 416 -13.16 1.32 11.37
C SER A 416 -13.58 0.60 12.66
N LYS A 417 -14.81 0.04 12.68
CA LYS A 417 -15.29 -0.77 13.80
C LYS A 417 -14.51 -2.07 13.97
N ASP A 418 -14.14 -2.74 12.87
CA ASP A 418 -13.35 -3.98 12.90
C ASP A 418 -11.94 -3.71 13.43
N ILE A 419 -11.32 -2.62 12.96
CA ILE A 419 -10.01 -2.16 13.47
C ILE A 419 -10.09 -1.89 14.97
N LEU A 420 -11.14 -1.22 15.44
CA LEU A 420 -11.28 -0.88 16.85
C LEU A 420 -11.73 -2.06 17.73
N GLN A 421 -12.24 -3.17 17.14
CA GLN A 421 -12.36 -4.43 17.87
C GLN A 421 -10.99 -4.98 18.28
N VAL A 422 -9.99 -4.90 17.41
CA VAL A 422 -8.61 -5.26 17.79
C VAL A 422 -8.15 -4.41 18.97
N ALA A 423 -8.41 -3.09 18.95
CA ALA A 423 -8.07 -2.18 20.03
C ALA A 423 -8.72 -2.55 21.36
N ASP A 424 -10.05 -2.81 21.37
CA ASP A 424 -10.78 -3.18 22.61
C ASP A 424 -10.28 -4.51 23.18
N LYS A 425 -10.02 -5.51 22.32
CA LYS A 425 -9.48 -6.81 22.77
C LYS A 425 -8.07 -6.70 23.31
N MET A 426 -7.20 -5.91 22.65
CA MET A 426 -5.84 -5.63 23.13
C MET A 426 -5.87 -4.93 24.50
N LEU A 427 -6.67 -3.88 24.65
CA LEU A 427 -6.80 -3.16 25.92
C LEU A 427 -7.38 -4.04 27.03
N THR A 428 -8.39 -4.85 26.71
CA THR A 428 -8.96 -5.82 27.66
C THR A 428 -7.89 -6.81 28.11
N GLY A 429 -7.11 -7.34 27.17
CA GLY A 429 -6.03 -8.28 27.47
C GLY A 429 -4.97 -7.69 28.39
N GLU A 430 -4.52 -6.47 28.11
CA GLU A 430 -3.53 -5.76 28.91
C GLU A 430 -4.07 -5.46 30.32
N LEU A 431 -5.27 -4.91 30.43
CA LEU A 431 -5.93 -4.62 31.69
C LEU A 431 -6.08 -5.85 32.59
N GLU A 432 -6.63 -6.94 32.06
CA GLU A 432 -6.83 -8.17 32.81
C GLU A 432 -5.50 -8.81 33.21
N TYR A 433 -4.46 -8.67 32.37
CA TYR A 433 -3.11 -9.11 32.74
C TYR A 433 -2.57 -8.34 33.96
N ARG A 434 -2.72 -7.01 33.97
CA ARG A 434 -2.28 -6.19 35.12
C ARG A 434 -3.08 -6.43 36.37
N ARG A 435 -4.31 -6.93 36.25
CA ARG A 435 -5.17 -7.37 37.36
C ARG A 435 -4.88 -8.80 37.80
N GLU A 436 -3.89 -9.47 37.20
CA GLU A 436 -3.51 -10.86 37.44
C GLU A 436 -4.60 -11.88 37.05
N ASN A 437 -5.59 -11.49 36.24
CA ASN A 437 -6.61 -12.34 35.65
C ASN A 437 -6.11 -13.01 34.37
N TYR A 438 -5.04 -13.79 34.46
CA TYR A 438 -4.28 -14.28 33.29
C TYR A 438 -5.11 -15.07 32.29
N ASP A 439 -6.05 -15.91 32.72
CA ASP A 439 -6.91 -16.68 31.80
C ASP A 439 -7.77 -15.77 30.92
N LEU A 440 -8.36 -14.72 31.50
CA LEU A 440 -9.15 -13.75 30.78
C LEU A 440 -8.26 -12.87 29.87
N ALA A 441 -7.09 -12.49 30.37
CA ALA A 441 -6.10 -11.73 29.62
C ALA A 441 -5.69 -12.45 28.33
N PHE A 442 -5.26 -13.70 28.45
CA PHE A 442 -4.85 -14.49 27.28
C PHE A 442 -6.01 -14.83 26.34
N THR A 443 -7.22 -15.04 26.88
CA THR A 443 -8.42 -15.19 26.06
C THR A 443 -8.66 -13.95 25.20
N SER A 444 -8.59 -12.75 25.79
CA SER A 444 -8.79 -11.48 25.09
C SER A 444 -7.68 -11.21 24.05
N LEU A 445 -6.43 -11.50 24.39
CA LEU A 445 -5.31 -11.32 23.44
C LEU A 445 -5.40 -12.28 22.25
N ARG A 446 -5.84 -13.55 22.45
CA ARG A 446 -6.09 -14.47 21.33
C ARG A 446 -7.26 -13.99 20.47
N GLN A 447 -8.31 -13.42 21.07
CA GLN A 447 -9.39 -12.78 20.31
C GLN A 447 -8.89 -11.56 19.52
N ALA A 448 -7.94 -10.77 20.05
CA ALA A 448 -7.32 -9.68 19.31
C ALA A 448 -6.54 -10.20 18.09
N VAL A 449 -5.82 -11.32 18.24
CA VAL A 449 -5.14 -12.01 17.14
C VAL A 449 -6.17 -12.47 16.09
N GLU A 450 -7.26 -13.11 16.51
CA GLU A 450 -8.32 -13.56 15.61
C GLU A 450 -8.96 -12.37 14.86
N CYS A 451 -9.28 -11.27 15.54
CA CYS A 451 -9.79 -10.06 14.89
C CYS A 451 -8.79 -9.51 13.86
N TYR A 452 -7.51 -9.47 14.20
CA TYR A 452 -6.45 -8.99 13.30
C TYR A 452 -6.29 -9.87 12.07
N ASP A 453 -6.28 -11.19 12.23
CA ASP A 453 -6.11 -12.16 11.14
C ASP A 453 -7.30 -12.16 10.16
N ASN A 454 -8.47 -11.71 10.60
CA ASN A 454 -9.66 -11.58 9.77
C ASN A 454 -9.82 -10.21 9.09
N LEU A 455 -8.87 -9.29 9.28
CA LEU A 455 -8.88 -8.02 8.56
C LEU A 455 -8.62 -8.22 7.08
N ASN A 456 -9.26 -7.39 6.26
CA ASN A 456 -8.97 -7.34 4.84
C ASN A 456 -7.51 -6.88 4.61
N TYR A 457 -6.90 -7.44 3.57
CA TYR A 457 -5.57 -7.01 3.15
C TYR A 457 -5.52 -5.49 2.90
N SER A 458 -4.48 -4.86 3.38
CA SER A 458 -4.17 -3.44 3.19
C SER A 458 -2.66 -3.24 3.15
N GLU A 459 -2.22 -2.19 2.50
CA GLU A 459 -0.82 -1.86 2.26
C GLU A 459 -0.48 -0.48 2.84
N PRO A 460 0.25 -0.42 3.95
CA PRO A 460 0.52 -1.47 4.94
C PRO A 460 -0.74 -1.87 5.72
N TRP A 461 -0.62 -2.88 6.59
CA TRP A 461 -1.76 -3.36 7.38
C TRP A 461 -2.45 -2.23 8.16
N SER A 462 -3.78 -2.25 8.14
CA SER A 462 -4.62 -1.22 8.77
C SER A 462 -4.42 -1.12 10.29
N TRP A 463 -4.08 -2.23 10.94
CA TRP A 463 -3.64 -2.24 12.33
C TRP A 463 -2.12 -2.40 12.38
N MET A 464 -1.42 -1.36 12.83
CA MET A 464 0.03 -1.18 12.68
C MET A 464 0.92 -2.12 13.49
N MET A 465 0.36 -2.83 14.46
CA MET A 465 1.13 -3.71 15.36
C MET A 465 0.45 -5.07 15.48
N PRO A 466 1.07 -6.17 15.02
CA PRO A 466 0.50 -7.49 15.23
C PRO A 466 0.21 -7.75 16.70
N PRO A 467 -1.03 -8.11 17.11
CA PRO A 467 -1.34 -8.46 18.49
C PRO A 467 -0.49 -9.61 19.03
N ARG A 468 0.06 -10.43 18.13
CA ARG A 468 1.00 -11.52 18.43
C ARG A 468 2.22 -11.06 19.20
N HIS A 469 2.71 -9.84 18.99
CA HIS A 469 3.89 -9.34 19.70
C HIS A 469 3.61 -9.17 21.21
N ALA A 470 2.45 -8.63 21.57
CA ALA A 470 2.05 -8.51 22.97
C ALA A 470 1.67 -9.87 23.56
N LEU A 471 0.91 -10.68 22.83
CA LEU A 471 0.53 -12.03 23.29
C LEU A 471 1.77 -12.88 23.59
N GLY A 472 2.72 -12.97 22.64
CA GLY A 472 3.94 -13.75 22.82
C GLY A 472 4.80 -13.25 23.99
N ALA A 473 4.93 -11.92 24.14
CA ALA A 473 5.68 -11.31 25.22
C ALA A 473 5.10 -11.62 26.62
N LEU A 474 3.79 -11.51 26.77
CA LEU A 474 3.13 -11.79 28.05
C LEU A 474 3.04 -13.30 28.35
N LEU A 475 2.95 -14.15 27.32
CA LEU A 475 3.08 -15.61 27.49
C LEU A 475 4.47 -16.00 28.02
N LEU A 476 5.53 -15.39 27.49
CA LEU A 476 6.89 -15.59 28.00
C LEU A 476 7.04 -15.16 29.47
N GLU A 477 6.46 -14.03 29.85
CA GLU A 477 6.48 -13.57 31.25
C GLU A 477 5.80 -14.55 32.20
N GLN A 478 4.80 -15.33 31.71
CA GLN A 478 4.13 -16.40 32.42
C GLN A 478 4.74 -17.79 32.19
N ASN A 479 5.97 -17.85 31.64
CA ASN A 479 6.70 -19.08 31.35
C ASN A 479 5.94 -20.07 30.43
N LYS A 480 5.06 -19.57 29.57
CA LYS A 480 4.35 -20.36 28.54
C LYS A 480 5.16 -20.38 27.23
N VAL A 481 6.36 -20.93 27.31
CA VAL A 481 7.40 -20.81 26.26
C VAL A 481 6.96 -21.43 24.93
N GLU A 482 6.34 -22.61 24.95
CA GLU A 482 5.92 -23.33 23.72
C GLU A 482 4.87 -22.55 22.93
N GLU A 483 3.86 -22.00 23.64
CA GLU A 483 2.82 -21.18 22.99
C GLU A 483 3.41 -19.88 22.46
N ALA A 484 4.27 -19.21 23.20
CA ALA A 484 4.95 -17.99 22.76
C ALA A 484 5.79 -18.27 21.51
N MET A 485 6.53 -19.38 21.47
CA MET A 485 7.31 -19.80 20.31
C MET A 485 6.44 -19.96 19.06
N SER A 486 5.28 -20.61 19.18
CA SER A 486 4.34 -20.79 18.08
C SER A 486 3.80 -19.44 17.58
N VAL A 487 3.49 -18.50 18.49
CA VAL A 487 3.01 -17.15 18.16
C VAL A 487 4.04 -16.37 17.34
N TYR A 488 5.31 -16.40 17.74
CA TYR A 488 6.39 -15.71 17.01
C TYR A 488 6.78 -16.44 15.71
N SER A 489 6.70 -17.77 15.70
CA SER A 489 6.94 -18.58 14.49
C SER A 489 5.97 -18.20 13.38
N ALA A 490 4.68 -18.11 13.72
CA ALA A 490 3.64 -17.68 12.78
C ALA A 490 3.90 -16.26 12.24
N ASP A 491 4.21 -15.30 13.12
CA ASP A 491 4.46 -13.91 12.71
C ASP A 491 5.69 -13.77 11.79
N LEU A 492 6.74 -14.53 12.06
CA LEU A 492 7.96 -14.55 11.25
C LEU A 492 7.82 -15.32 9.92
N GLY A 493 6.72 -16.05 9.74
CA GLY A 493 6.54 -16.93 8.57
C GLY A 493 7.43 -18.17 8.59
N LEU A 494 7.80 -18.66 9.78
CA LEU A 494 8.58 -19.89 9.95
C LEU A 494 7.70 -21.16 9.89
N ASP A 495 6.41 -20.98 9.83
CA ASP A 495 5.40 -22.02 9.62
C ASP A 495 4.26 -21.50 8.72
N ASP A 496 3.31 -22.38 8.38
CA ASP A 496 2.22 -22.11 7.45
C ASP A 496 0.95 -21.57 8.11
N THR A 497 1.01 -21.10 9.35
CA THR A 497 -0.15 -20.60 10.10
C THR A 497 -0.77 -19.37 9.45
N LEU A 498 0.06 -18.44 8.97
CA LEU A 498 -0.39 -17.20 8.33
C LEU A 498 -0.25 -17.25 6.81
N VAL A 499 -1.18 -16.59 6.14
CA VAL A 499 -1.02 -16.27 4.71
C VAL A 499 0.21 -15.37 4.52
N ARG A 500 0.87 -15.52 3.36
CA ARG A 500 2.17 -14.85 3.12
C ARG A 500 2.16 -13.33 3.36
N PRO A 501 1.15 -12.57 2.89
CA PRO A 501 1.12 -11.12 3.15
C PRO A 501 0.96 -10.74 4.63
N SER A 502 0.47 -11.65 5.48
CA SER A 502 0.32 -11.41 6.93
C SER A 502 1.54 -11.81 7.76
N GLN A 503 2.58 -12.31 7.12
CA GLN A 503 3.85 -12.65 7.76
C GLN A 503 4.77 -11.42 7.81
N HIS A 504 5.50 -11.25 8.91
CA HIS A 504 6.41 -10.12 9.13
C HIS A 504 7.86 -10.62 9.25
N ALA A 505 8.38 -11.20 8.16
CA ALA A 505 9.73 -11.74 8.11
C ALA A 505 10.77 -10.70 8.60
N GLY A 506 11.77 -11.14 9.34
CA GLY A 506 12.91 -10.30 9.73
C GLY A 506 12.62 -9.18 10.73
N ASN A 507 11.40 -9.04 11.28
CA ASN A 507 11.11 -7.99 12.24
C ASN A 507 11.80 -8.23 13.59
N ILE A 508 12.38 -7.17 14.16
CA ILE A 508 13.18 -7.25 15.39
C ILE A 508 12.39 -7.79 16.59
N TRP A 509 11.09 -7.49 16.67
CA TRP A 509 10.25 -7.81 17.83
C TRP A 509 10.01 -9.31 17.96
N SER A 510 9.53 -9.95 16.90
CA SER A 510 9.32 -11.41 16.90
C SER A 510 10.63 -12.18 16.90
N LEU A 511 11.69 -11.66 16.26
CA LEU A 511 13.02 -12.28 16.34
C LEU A 511 13.55 -12.32 17.76
N LEU A 512 13.42 -11.24 18.53
CA LEU A 512 13.81 -11.22 19.94
C LEU A 512 13.03 -12.22 20.76
N GLY A 513 11.70 -12.26 20.59
CA GLY A 513 10.82 -13.17 21.33
C GLY A 513 11.07 -14.64 20.97
N TYR A 514 11.25 -14.94 19.69
CA TYR A 514 11.52 -16.30 19.20
C TYR A 514 12.87 -16.83 19.70
N VAL A 515 13.91 -16.01 19.64
CA VAL A 515 15.23 -16.38 20.17
C VAL A 515 15.17 -16.64 21.68
N GLU A 516 14.48 -15.79 22.45
CA GLU A 516 14.27 -16.01 23.89
C GLU A 516 13.56 -17.35 24.16
N CYS A 517 12.55 -17.70 23.33
CA CYS A 517 11.89 -19.00 23.42
C CYS A 517 12.86 -20.17 23.17
N CYS A 518 13.72 -20.06 22.15
CA CYS A 518 14.74 -21.08 21.83
C CYS A 518 15.75 -21.26 22.98
N GLU A 519 16.19 -20.16 23.58
CA GLU A 519 17.11 -20.19 24.73
C GLU A 519 16.47 -20.85 25.96
N LEU A 520 15.22 -20.49 26.28
CA LEU A 520 14.49 -21.06 27.43
C LEU A 520 14.15 -22.54 27.25
N SER A 521 13.86 -22.98 26.03
CA SER A 521 13.57 -24.38 25.71
C SER A 521 14.82 -25.23 25.51
N GLY A 522 15.99 -24.61 25.34
CA GLY A 522 17.25 -25.29 25.01
C GLY A 522 17.31 -25.79 23.55
N ASP A 523 16.48 -25.26 22.65
CA ASP A 523 16.46 -25.63 21.23
C ASP A 523 17.58 -24.94 20.46
N THR A 524 18.75 -25.55 20.51
CA THR A 524 19.97 -25.02 19.88
C THR A 524 19.91 -25.02 18.35
N ASP A 525 19.16 -25.91 17.73
CA ASP A 525 19.06 -26.00 16.28
C ASP A 525 18.26 -24.83 15.71
N ARG A 526 17.08 -24.55 16.28
CA ARG A 526 16.28 -23.36 15.91
C ARG A 526 17.01 -22.06 16.25
N LEU A 527 17.68 -22.00 17.41
CA LEU A 527 18.48 -20.83 17.78
C LEU A 527 19.55 -20.52 16.72
N ASN A 528 20.31 -21.54 16.30
CA ASN A 528 21.38 -21.37 15.32
C ASN A 528 20.84 -20.97 13.92
N SER A 529 19.65 -21.47 13.53
CA SER A 529 19.05 -21.14 12.24
C SER A 529 18.61 -19.68 12.13
N ILE A 530 18.14 -19.06 13.23
CA ILE A 530 17.56 -17.70 13.22
C ILE A 530 18.53 -16.60 13.68
N LYS A 531 19.66 -16.98 14.32
CA LYS A 531 20.58 -16.03 14.95
C LYS A 531 21.15 -14.98 13.98
N ALA A 532 21.51 -15.40 12.76
CA ALA A 532 22.05 -14.49 11.75
C ALA A 532 21.03 -13.42 11.33
N GLU A 533 19.74 -13.76 11.33
CA GLU A 533 18.66 -12.83 11.02
C GLU A 533 18.44 -11.84 12.17
N LEU A 534 18.43 -12.31 13.41
CA LEU A 534 18.38 -11.43 14.58
C LEU A 534 19.58 -10.47 14.62
N ASP A 535 20.79 -10.93 14.31
CA ASP A 535 21.99 -10.08 14.31
C ASP A 535 21.87 -8.97 13.25
N LYS A 536 21.30 -9.26 12.08
CA LYS A 536 20.98 -8.25 11.04
C LYS A 536 19.93 -7.25 11.56
N ALA A 537 18.83 -7.74 12.13
CA ALA A 537 17.79 -6.87 12.66
C ALA A 537 18.31 -5.97 13.79
N LYS A 538 19.14 -6.48 14.70
CA LYS A 538 19.79 -5.70 15.76
C LYS A 538 20.75 -4.63 15.23
N ALA A 539 21.39 -4.87 14.10
CA ALA A 539 22.33 -3.91 13.53
C ALA A 539 21.65 -2.61 13.04
N ILE A 540 20.35 -2.68 12.74
CA ILE A 540 19.56 -1.54 12.24
C ILE A 540 18.61 -0.96 13.30
N ALA A 541 18.22 -1.74 14.30
CA ALA A 541 17.31 -1.33 15.37
C ALA A 541 18.01 -0.40 16.39
N ASP A 542 17.21 0.44 17.06
CA ASP A 542 17.70 1.22 18.19
C ASP A 542 18.21 0.31 19.30
N SER A 543 19.32 0.68 19.94
CA SER A 543 19.96 -0.12 20.99
C SER A 543 19.09 -0.35 22.24
N SER A 544 18.02 0.46 22.41
CA SER A 544 17.02 0.30 23.46
C SER A 544 16.06 -0.88 23.24
N ILE A 545 16.01 -1.45 22.03
CA ILE A 545 15.13 -2.57 21.70
C ILE A 545 15.79 -3.88 22.15
N THR A 546 15.37 -4.35 23.32
CA THR A 546 15.91 -5.56 23.97
C THR A 546 14.85 -6.61 24.28
N VAL A 547 13.59 -6.29 24.05
CA VAL A 547 12.42 -7.14 24.35
C VAL A 547 11.47 -7.20 23.16
N SER A 548 10.67 -8.24 23.08
CA SER A 548 9.69 -8.43 21.99
C SER A 548 8.47 -7.50 22.09
N CYS A 549 8.20 -6.94 23.27
CA CYS A 549 7.18 -5.91 23.50
C CYS A 549 7.48 -5.16 24.79
N PHE A 550 7.34 -3.84 24.78
CA PHE A 550 7.49 -3.00 25.99
C PHE A 550 6.37 -3.20 27.02
N CYS A 551 5.34 -3.95 26.71
CA CYS A 551 4.33 -4.40 27.68
C CYS A 551 4.91 -5.31 28.78
N ARG A 552 6.06 -5.96 28.57
CA ARG A 552 6.76 -6.78 29.59
C ARG A 552 7.59 -5.98 30.60
N THR A 553 8.02 -4.79 30.25
CA THR A 553 8.93 -4.02 31.10
C THR A 553 8.19 -3.47 32.31
N LYS A 554 8.37 -4.13 33.47
CA LYS A 554 7.95 -3.57 34.76
C LYS A 554 8.81 -2.33 35.05
N ASN A 555 8.22 -1.15 35.00
CA ASN A 555 8.72 0.09 35.64
C ASN A 555 10.17 0.52 35.30
N ASN A 556 10.56 0.61 34.04
CA ASN A 556 11.64 1.51 33.63
C ASN A 556 11.05 2.88 33.23
N CYS A 557 10.21 3.44 34.11
CA CYS A 557 9.59 4.74 33.91
C CYS A 557 10.47 5.92 34.39
N CYS A 558 11.75 5.72 34.64
CA CYS A 558 12.65 6.78 35.05
C CYS A 558 14.09 6.43 34.64
N ASP A 559 14.46 6.81 33.40
CA ASP A 559 15.82 7.29 33.09
C ASP A 559 15.80 8.13 31.80
#